data_a0b253a17f6770d889caa7da6f0b094e
#
_entry.id   a0b253a17f6770d889caa7da6f0b094e
#
_cell.length_a   1.000
_cell.length_b   1.000
_cell.length_c   1.000
_cell.angle_alpha   90.00
_cell.angle_beta   90.00
_cell.angle_gamma   90.00
#
_symmetry.space_group_name_H-M   'P 1'
#
loop_
_entity.id
_entity.type
_entity.pdbx_description
1 polymer ?
#
loop_
_entity_poly.entity_id
_entity_poly.type
_entity_poly.pdbx_seq_one_letter_code
_entity_poly.pdbx_strand_id
1 'polypeptide(L)'
;MSEKKLAGIWMDSENAIVVKNQDIESAYKFFVCDPVKRDVQHGNSSEKNANNVEQTNTAKFFKDLEHLITNTQELYLTGTGTIQEQFKNHLAETAQFKNLKVTLGTDQKMSEEQFLEEVKSHFNA
;
A
#
# COMPACT_ATOMS: atom_id res chain seq x y z
N MET A 1 -0.97 18.83 20.59
CA MET A 1 -1.68 18.12 19.55
C MET A 1 -0.79 17.10 18.88
N SER A 2 -1.08 15.86 19.09
CA SER A 2 -0.29 14.84 18.43
C SER A 2 -0.81 14.66 17.02
N GLU A 3 0.06 14.87 16.07
CA GLU A 3 -0.30 14.65 14.68
C GLU A 3 -0.04 13.20 14.35
N LYS A 4 -1.10 12.51 13.95
CA LYS A 4 -1.02 11.10 13.63
C LYS A 4 -0.41 10.90 12.26
N LYS A 5 0.43 9.90 12.16
CA LYS A 5 0.99 9.50 10.88
C LYS A 5 0.02 8.54 10.22
N LEU A 6 -0.61 9.01 9.17
CA LEU A 6 -1.67 8.31 8.46
C LEU A 6 -1.23 7.98 7.06
N ALA A 7 -1.75 6.88 6.53
CA ALA A 7 -1.47 6.50 5.15
C ALA A 7 -2.67 5.79 4.55
N GLY A 8 -2.74 5.81 3.22
CA GLY A 8 -3.71 5.05 2.47
C GLY A 8 -3.02 4.33 1.33
N ILE A 9 -3.44 3.11 1.07
CA ILE A 9 -2.95 2.33 -0.06
C ILE A 9 -4.14 1.77 -0.83
N TRP A 10 -4.18 2.07 -2.12
CA TRP A 10 -5.03 1.36 -3.05
C TRP A 10 -4.15 0.43 -3.86
N MET A 11 -4.55 -0.83 -3.98
CA MET A 11 -3.70 -1.79 -4.69
C MET A 11 -4.51 -2.80 -5.49
N ASP A 12 -3.90 -3.26 -6.57
CA ASP A 12 -4.36 -4.42 -7.31
C ASP A 12 -3.17 -5.39 -7.42
N SER A 13 -3.31 -6.41 -8.25
CA SER A 13 -2.25 -7.42 -8.36
C SER A 13 -0.97 -6.90 -9.02
N GLU A 14 -1.00 -5.73 -9.63
CA GLU A 14 0.14 -5.20 -10.38
C GLU A 14 0.61 -3.83 -9.93
N ASN A 15 -0.26 -3.03 -9.33
CA ASN A 15 0.05 -1.64 -9.01
C ASN A 15 -0.47 -1.27 -7.63
N ALA A 16 0.13 -0.25 -7.06
CA ALA A 16 -0.39 0.35 -5.83
C ALA A 16 -0.22 1.85 -5.87
N ILE A 17 -1.19 2.55 -5.30
CA ILE A 17 -1.14 3.99 -5.08
C ILE A 17 -0.98 4.19 -3.59
N VAL A 18 0.02 4.97 -3.18
CA VAL A 18 0.27 5.24 -1.77
C VAL A 18 0.12 6.73 -1.50
N VAL A 19 -0.69 7.05 -0.51
CA VAL A 19 -0.92 8.41 -0.05
C VAL A 19 -0.59 8.45 1.43
N LYS A 20 0.19 9.44 1.85
CA LYS A 20 0.53 9.56 3.27
C LYS A 20 0.70 11.02 3.66
N ASN A 21 0.72 11.29 4.96
CA ASN A 21 0.84 12.63 5.51
C ASN A 21 2.12 12.83 6.32
N GLN A 22 3.14 12.03 6.08
CA GLN A 22 4.34 12.03 6.91
C GLN A 22 5.40 13.01 6.45
N ASP A 23 4.98 14.17 5.99
CA ASP A 23 5.89 15.21 5.58
C ASP A 23 5.75 16.40 6.53
N ILE A 24 6.75 16.60 7.37
CA ILE A 24 6.76 17.67 8.36
C ILE A 24 6.73 19.04 7.70
N GLU A 25 7.43 19.17 6.57
CA GLU A 25 7.48 20.45 5.85
C GLU A 25 6.13 20.83 5.28
N SER A 26 5.32 19.83 4.93
CA SER A 26 3.98 20.05 4.40
C SER A 26 2.92 20.09 5.49
N ALA A 27 3.31 20.21 6.75
CA ALA A 27 2.40 20.28 7.90
C ALA A 27 1.44 19.08 7.94
N TYR A 28 1.95 17.90 7.65
CA TYR A 28 1.19 16.64 7.66
C TYR A 28 0.01 16.63 6.68
N LYS A 29 0.13 17.36 5.59
CA LYS A 29 -0.85 17.28 4.51
C LYS A 29 -0.64 16.00 3.72
N PHE A 30 -1.73 15.42 3.25
CA PHE A 30 -1.63 14.21 2.45
C PHE A 30 -1.03 14.50 1.09
N PHE A 31 -0.20 13.60 0.61
CA PHE A 31 0.40 13.68 -0.72
C PHE A 31 0.50 12.28 -1.31
N VAL A 32 0.56 12.22 -2.63
CA VAL A 32 0.69 10.95 -3.35
C VAL A 32 2.17 10.64 -3.52
N CYS A 33 2.55 9.43 -3.11
CA CYS A 33 3.91 8.93 -3.32
C CYS A 33 4.07 8.42 -4.76
N ASP A 34 5.30 8.14 -5.16
CA ASP A 34 5.53 7.49 -6.44
C ASP A 34 4.80 6.14 -6.48
N PRO A 35 4.16 5.81 -7.62
CA PRO A 35 3.44 4.55 -7.72
C PRO A 35 4.37 3.35 -7.51
N VAL A 36 3.87 2.34 -6.83
CA VAL A 36 4.60 1.10 -6.64
C VAL A 36 4.02 0.07 -7.62
N LYS A 37 4.89 -0.58 -8.35
CA LYS A 37 4.48 -1.59 -9.32
C LYS A 37 5.10 -2.93 -8.97
N ARG A 38 4.31 -3.98 -9.13
CA ARG A 38 4.82 -5.33 -9.00
C ARG A 38 5.59 -5.66 -10.28
N ASP A 39 6.79 -6.18 -10.11
CA ASP A 39 7.57 -6.62 -11.27
C ASP A 39 6.89 -7.83 -11.89
N VAL A 40 6.57 -7.71 -13.17
CA VAL A 40 6.03 -8.81 -13.95
C VAL A 40 7.07 -9.16 -14.99
N GLN A 41 7.60 -10.38 -14.91
CA GLN A 41 8.55 -10.82 -15.92
C GLN A 41 7.81 -11.24 -17.17
N HIS A 42 8.10 -10.56 -18.26
CA HIS A 42 7.58 -10.91 -19.56
C HIS A 42 8.67 -11.64 -20.35
N GLY A 43 8.29 -12.69 -21.02
CA GLY A 43 9.17 -13.39 -21.95
C GLY A 43 9.93 -14.52 -21.29
N ASN A 44 11.15 -14.67 -21.55
CA ASN A 44 12.00 -15.83 -21.45
C ASN A 44 12.21 -16.48 -20.08
N SER A 45 11.35 -16.26 -19.13
CA SER A 45 11.48 -16.97 -17.87
C SER A 45 11.18 -18.44 -18.11
N SER A 46 12.03 -19.29 -17.60
CA SER A 46 11.81 -20.72 -17.71
C SER A 46 10.56 -21.09 -16.94
N GLU A 47 9.75 -21.95 -17.49
CA GLU A 47 8.51 -22.41 -16.88
C GLU A 47 8.76 -23.04 -15.51
N LYS A 48 9.93 -23.59 -15.29
CA LYS A 48 10.27 -24.23 -14.03
C LYS A 48 10.25 -23.27 -12.83
N ASN A 49 10.47 -22.00 -13.09
CA ASN A 49 10.60 -21.01 -12.02
C ASN A 49 9.43 -20.04 -11.96
N ALA A 50 8.41 -20.24 -12.77
CA ALA A 50 7.30 -19.28 -12.85
C ALA A 50 6.65 -19.01 -11.51
N ASN A 51 6.35 -20.05 -10.74
CA ASN A 51 5.71 -19.88 -9.43
C ASN A 51 6.62 -19.19 -8.42
N ASN A 52 7.91 -19.53 -8.44
CA ASN A 52 8.87 -18.91 -7.53
C ASN A 52 9.06 -17.43 -7.85
N VAL A 53 9.06 -17.09 -9.14
CA VAL A 53 9.19 -15.71 -9.58
C VAL A 53 7.98 -14.89 -9.12
N GLU A 54 6.78 -15.43 -9.25
CA GLU A 54 5.58 -14.71 -8.79
C GLU A 54 5.60 -14.48 -7.28
N GLN A 55 5.97 -15.48 -6.51
CA GLN A 55 6.06 -15.33 -5.05
C GLN A 55 7.11 -14.30 -4.67
N THR A 56 8.25 -14.33 -5.34
CA THR A 56 9.32 -13.36 -5.08
C THR A 56 8.88 -11.95 -5.43
N ASN A 57 8.21 -11.79 -6.56
CA ASN A 57 7.73 -10.47 -6.99
C ASN A 57 6.65 -9.93 -6.07
N THR A 58 5.78 -10.79 -5.57
CA THR A 58 4.76 -10.38 -4.60
C THR A 58 5.41 -9.97 -3.28
N ALA A 59 6.39 -10.72 -2.81
CA ALA A 59 7.11 -10.39 -1.58
C ALA A 59 7.82 -9.04 -1.72
N LYS A 60 8.46 -8.81 -2.86
CA LYS A 60 9.12 -7.54 -3.12
C LYS A 60 8.13 -6.39 -3.17
N PHE A 61 6.99 -6.60 -3.82
CA PHE A 61 5.92 -5.61 -3.91
C PHE A 61 5.44 -5.21 -2.51
N PHE A 62 5.18 -6.20 -1.67
CA PHE A 62 4.76 -5.93 -0.29
C PHE A 62 5.85 -5.22 0.51
N LYS A 63 7.10 -5.60 0.30
CA LYS A 63 8.22 -5.00 1.01
C LYS A 63 8.41 -3.52 0.61
N ASP A 64 8.26 -3.22 -0.67
CA ASP A 64 8.32 -1.85 -1.15
C ASP A 64 7.22 -1.00 -0.50
N LEU A 65 6.01 -1.56 -0.38
CA LEU A 65 4.91 -0.87 0.29
C LEU A 65 5.19 -0.68 1.78
N GLU A 66 5.78 -1.67 2.44
CA GLU A 66 6.15 -1.56 3.85
C GLU A 66 7.12 -0.40 4.08
N HIS A 67 8.08 -0.22 3.20
CA HIS A 67 9.02 0.90 3.32
C HIS A 67 8.33 2.25 3.29
N LEU A 68 7.29 2.38 2.48
CA LEU A 68 6.58 3.64 2.34
C LEU A 68 5.71 3.95 3.55
N ILE A 69 5.25 2.94 4.27
CA ILE A 69 4.37 3.13 5.42
C ILE A 69 5.07 2.91 6.76
N THR A 70 6.39 2.91 6.78
CA THR A 70 7.17 2.83 8.00
C THR A 70 6.76 3.97 8.95
N ASN A 71 6.53 3.64 10.22
CA ASN A 71 6.07 4.59 11.24
C ASN A 71 4.65 5.09 11.08
N THR A 72 3.86 4.51 10.18
CA THR A 72 2.45 4.84 10.05
C THR A 72 1.68 4.29 11.24
N GLN A 73 0.75 5.06 11.77
CA GLN A 73 -0.08 4.67 12.90
C GLN A 73 -1.42 4.09 12.48
N GLU A 74 -2.01 4.64 11.42
CA GLU A 74 -3.26 4.14 10.86
C GLU A 74 -3.14 4.05 9.34
N LEU A 75 -3.65 2.96 8.80
CA LEU A 75 -3.60 2.70 7.36
C LEU A 75 -5.00 2.41 6.83
N TYR A 76 -5.40 3.13 5.80
CA TYR A 76 -6.59 2.81 5.03
C TYR A 76 -6.13 1.99 3.81
N LEU A 77 -6.47 0.72 3.80
CA LEU A 77 -5.99 -0.22 2.79
C LEU A 77 -7.18 -0.72 1.97
N THR A 78 -7.15 -0.48 0.67
CA THR A 78 -8.23 -0.86 -0.22
C THR A 78 -7.67 -1.39 -1.54
N GLY A 79 -8.52 -1.96 -2.36
CA GLY A 79 -8.11 -2.49 -3.66
C GLY A 79 -9.24 -3.20 -4.36
N THR A 80 -8.92 -3.84 -5.48
CA THR A 80 -9.93 -4.41 -6.37
C THR A 80 -10.34 -5.83 -6.03
N GLY A 81 -9.56 -6.53 -5.21
CA GLY A 81 -9.83 -7.94 -5.01
C GLY A 81 -9.30 -8.45 -3.68
N THR A 82 -8.46 -9.48 -3.75
CA THR A 82 -7.95 -10.15 -2.56
C THR A 82 -6.54 -9.72 -2.18
N ILE A 83 -5.85 -9.02 -3.05
CA ILE A 83 -4.45 -8.66 -2.80
C ILE A 83 -4.31 -7.77 -1.56
N GLN A 84 -5.24 -6.84 -1.33
CA GLN A 84 -5.20 -6.00 -0.15
C GLN A 84 -5.42 -6.80 1.13
N GLU A 85 -6.24 -7.85 1.06
CA GLU A 85 -6.40 -8.74 2.21
C GLU A 85 -5.12 -9.50 2.51
N GLN A 86 -4.44 -9.96 1.46
CA GLN A 86 -3.16 -10.64 1.61
C GLN A 86 -2.13 -9.72 2.22
N PHE A 87 -2.10 -8.46 1.80
CA PHE A 87 -1.18 -7.48 2.36
C PHE A 87 -1.50 -7.19 3.81
N LYS A 88 -2.78 -7.05 4.15
CA LYS A 88 -3.19 -6.88 5.54
C LYS A 88 -2.70 -8.03 6.42
N ASN A 89 -2.89 -9.25 5.95
CA ASN A 89 -2.43 -10.43 6.70
C ASN A 89 -0.90 -10.44 6.83
N HIS A 90 -0.21 -10.04 5.79
CA HIS A 90 1.25 -9.92 5.81
C HIS A 90 1.71 -8.91 6.87
N LEU A 91 1.05 -7.77 6.94
CA LEU A 91 1.37 -6.75 7.93
C LEU A 91 1.09 -7.24 9.35
N ALA A 92 0.02 -7.98 9.53
CA ALA A 92 -0.33 -8.54 10.85
C ALA A 92 0.73 -9.50 11.36
N GLU A 93 1.43 -10.17 10.46
CA GLU A 93 2.49 -11.12 10.81
C GLU A 93 3.85 -10.44 10.95
N THR A 94 3.96 -9.17 10.59
CA THR A 94 5.23 -8.44 10.63
C THR A 94 5.34 -7.68 11.94
N ALA A 95 6.36 -7.97 12.72
CA ALA A 95 6.52 -7.38 14.06
C ALA A 95 6.51 -5.85 14.03
N GLN A 96 7.10 -5.28 13.02
CA GLN A 96 7.19 -3.83 12.85
C GLN A 96 5.82 -3.14 12.78
N PHE A 97 4.81 -3.86 12.30
CA PHE A 97 3.47 -3.30 12.07
C PHE A 97 2.43 -3.85 13.05
N LYS A 98 2.89 -4.41 14.15
CA LYS A 98 2.02 -5.05 15.14
C LYS A 98 0.97 -4.10 15.71
N ASN A 99 1.32 -2.83 15.85
CA ASN A 99 0.45 -1.81 16.41
C ASN A 99 -0.24 -0.96 15.35
N LEU A 100 -0.04 -1.28 14.08
CA LEU A 100 -0.67 -0.54 13.00
C LEU A 100 -2.16 -0.85 12.94
N LYS A 101 -2.98 0.20 12.98
CA LYS A 101 -4.41 0.04 12.81
C LYS A 101 -4.73 0.05 11.31
N VAL A 102 -5.26 -1.05 10.81
CA VAL A 102 -5.58 -1.18 9.38
C VAL A 102 -7.10 -1.22 9.19
N THR A 103 -7.60 -0.35 8.33
CA THR A 103 -8.99 -0.39 7.89
C THR A 103 -9.00 -0.93 6.47
N LEU A 104 -9.69 -2.03 6.26
CA LEU A 104 -9.72 -2.72 4.97
C LEU A 104 -10.95 -2.32 4.19
N GLY A 105 -10.77 -1.99 2.91
CA GLY A 105 -11.87 -1.65 2.02
C GLY A 105 -11.73 -2.37 0.68
N THR A 106 -12.70 -2.13 -0.18
CA THR A 106 -12.70 -2.64 -1.55
C THR A 106 -13.17 -1.52 -2.46
N ASP A 107 -12.37 -1.20 -3.46
CA ASP A 107 -12.67 -0.12 -4.40
C ASP A 107 -12.21 -0.50 -5.80
N GLN A 108 -12.91 -0.02 -6.79
CA GLN A 108 -12.51 -0.18 -8.17
C GLN A 108 -11.29 0.71 -8.44
N LYS A 109 -10.62 0.45 -9.54
CA LYS A 109 -9.46 1.25 -9.94
C LYS A 109 -9.84 2.71 -10.07
N MET A 110 -9.00 3.58 -9.55
CA MET A 110 -9.22 5.01 -9.59
C MET A 110 -7.90 5.73 -9.85
N SER A 111 -7.98 7.01 -10.18
CA SER A 111 -6.80 7.84 -10.38
C SER A 111 -6.14 8.17 -9.04
N GLU A 112 -4.89 8.61 -9.11
CA GLU A 112 -4.18 9.04 -7.91
C GLU A 112 -4.90 10.20 -7.22
N GLU A 113 -5.44 11.13 -7.99
CA GLU A 113 -6.19 12.27 -7.43
C GLU A 113 -7.45 11.82 -6.71
N GLN A 114 -8.18 10.88 -7.30
CA GLN A 114 -9.37 10.34 -6.68
C GLN A 114 -9.05 9.64 -5.38
N PHE A 115 -7.98 8.86 -5.38
CA PHE A 115 -7.58 8.15 -4.17
C PHE A 115 -7.10 9.11 -3.09
N LEU A 116 -6.37 10.15 -3.46
CA LEU A 116 -5.95 11.19 -2.52
C LEU A 116 -7.17 11.80 -1.81
N GLU A 117 -8.21 12.14 -2.57
CA GLU A 117 -9.43 12.68 -2.00
C GLU A 117 -10.15 11.67 -1.11
N GLU A 118 -10.16 10.41 -1.51
CA GLU A 118 -10.78 9.37 -0.71
C GLU A 118 -10.06 9.18 0.63
N VAL A 119 -8.74 9.22 0.63
CA VAL A 119 -7.96 9.10 1.87
C VAL A 119 -8.22 10.28 2.78
N LYS A 120 -8.23 11.49 2.24
CA LYS A 120 -8.55 12.69 3.01
C LYS A 120 -9.94 12.57 3.64
N SER A 121 -10.90 12.12 2.87
CA SER A 121 -12.27 11.96 3.36
C SER A 121 -12.35 10.90 4.45
N HIS A 122 -11.63 9.80 4.27
CA HIS A 122 -11.61 8.71 5.25
C HIS A 122 -11.08 9.19 6.62
N PHE A 123 -10.04 10.01 6.60
CA PHE A 123 -9.42 10.50 7.82
C PHE A 123 -9.91 11.90 8.24
N ASN A 124 -10.89 12.44 7.55
CA ASN A 124 -11.42 13.79 7.81
C ASN A 124 -10.35 14.88 7.75
N ALA A 125 -9.49 14.77 6.76
CA ALA A 125 -8.40 15.73 6.58
C ALA A 125 -8.70 16.77 5.51
#